data_82635567320a4be56b0522ecaf2ae8df
#
_entry.id   82635567320a4be56b0522ecaf2ae8df
#
_cell.length_a   1.000
_cell.length_b   1.000
_cell.length_c   1.000
_cell.angle_alpha   90.00
_cell.angle_beta   90.00
_cell.angle_gamma   90.00
#
_symmetry.space_group_name_H-M   'P 1'
#
loop_
_entity.id
_entity.type
_entity.pdbx_description
1 polymer ?
#
loop_
_entity_poly.entity_id
_entity_poly.type
_entity_poly.pdbx_seq_one_letter_code
_entity_poly.pdbx_strand_id
1 'polypeptide(L)'
;MFSVFPIMREYLSGCCASGLNEALLAQEFGKEVHVYAPAFKAHEMRDIIPISHHLSFNSLAQFRKFKPMLDAAKVASGHAPSPGIRVNPEHSEVEVSLYDPCSPGCRLGIRSDLLEGEDLTGIEGLHFHALCEQDSDVLDRTVAAVEKRFPRLLEQVQWVNMGGGHHITRKDYDVDLLIRVLRTFREKWGKDVYIEPGEAAGLNTGYLIAEVQDIIAAPTPTAILDISATAHMPDTLEMPYRPHIFGAGLPGEHPYEYKMGGMSCLAGDVLHGFSFPEPLRIGQRLVFADMAHYTMVKTTTFNGVPHPDIAIYDPATQEYRVVRKFGYPDFRNKLS
;
A
#
# COMPACT_ATOMS: atom_id res chain seq x y z
N MET A 1 -1.76 2.20 10.94
CA MET A 1 -1.76 3.68 11.20
C MET A 1 -3.12 4.24 11.69
N PHE A 2 -4.03 3.42 12.20
CA PHE A 2 -5.37 3.92 12.60
C PHE A 2 -5.34 5.02 13.68
N SER A 3 -4.29 5.11 14.49
CA SER A 3 -4.12 6.19 15.48
C SER A 3 -4.05 7.60 14.89
N VAL A 4 -3.79 7.74 13.58
CA VAL A 4 -3.76 9.02 12.86
C VAL A 4 -5.01 9.23 11.99
N PHE A 5 -6.00 8.33 12.04
CA PHE A 5 -7.28 8.47 11.34
C PHE A 5 -7.98 9.82 11.57
N PRO A 6 -7.99 10.41 12.79
CA PRO A 6 -8.61 11.71 13.00
C PRO A 6 -8.06 12.80 12.08
N ILE A 7 -6.75 12.85 11.88
CA ILE A 7 -6.10 13.82 10.99
C ILE A 7 -6.39 13.45 9.51
N MET A 8 -6.24 12.19 9.14
CA MET A 8 -6.46 11.74 7.77
C MET A 8 -7.90 11.99 7.28
N ARG A 9 -8.90 11.91 8.18
CA ARG A 9 -10.31 12.19 7.86
C ARG A 9 -10.55 13.61 7.36
N GLU A 10 -9.71 14.57 7.70
CA GLU A 10 -9.86 15.95 7.23
C GLU A 10 -9.60 16.06 5.72
N TYR A 11 -8.79 15.16 5.18
CA TYR A 11 -8.31 15.22 3.79
C TYR A 11 -8.86 14.11 2.89
N LEU A 12 -9.15 12.94 3.44
CA LEU A 12 -9.53 11.76 2.66
C LEU A 12 -11.03 11.50 2.73
N SER A 13 -11.62 11.05 1.60
CA SER A 13 -13.04 10.74 1.47
C SER A 13 -13.39 9.33 1.97
N GLY A 14 -12.41 8.44 2.09
CA GLY A 14 -12.63 7.06 2.53
C GLY A 14 -11.35 6.25 2.60
N CYS A 15 -11.51 4.94 2.71
CA CYS A 15 -10.42 3.97 2.71
C CYS A 15 -10.69 2.86 1.69
N CYS A 16 -9.59 2.35 1.11
CA CYS A 16 -9.61 1.14 0.30
C CYS A 16 -9.14 -0.06 1.10
N ALA A 17 -9.69 -1.23 0.81
CA ALA A 17 -9.41 -2.48 1.50
C ALA A 17 -9.28 -3.65 0.53
N SER A 18 -8.40 -4.61 0.87
CA SER A 18 -8.13 -5.80 0.04
C SER A 18 -8.72 -7.09 0.63
N GLY A 19 -9.60 -6.97 1.63
CA GLY A 19 -10.27 -8.09 2.27
C GLY A 19 -11.04 -7.68 3.51
N LEU A 20 -11.67 -8.65 4.18
CA LEU A 20 -12.57 -8.40 5.32
C LEU A 20 -11.90 -7.62 6.46
N ASN A 21 -10.70 -8.02 6.89
CA ASN A 21 -10.06 -7.37 8.04
C ASN A 21 -9.70 -5.92 7.76
N GLU A 22 -9.25 -5.60 6.54
CA GLU A 22 -9.00 -4.22 6.14
C GLU A 22 -10.31 -3.44 5.97
N ALA A 23 -11.38 -4.07 5.46
CA ALA A 23 -12.69 -3.43 5.35
C ALA A 23 -13.29 -3.07 6.72
N LEU A 24 -13.12 -3.94 7.73
CA LEU A 24 -13.51 -3.65 9.12
C LEU A 24 -12.71 -2.48 9.69
N LEU A 25 -11.40 -2.45 9.46
CA LEU A 25 -10.56 -1.31 9.87
C LEU A 25 -10.95 -0.02 9.11
N ALA A 26 -11.25 -0.13 7.82
CA ALA A 26 -11.73 0.99 7.01
C ALA A 26 -13.07 1.54 7.51
N GLN A 27 -13.95 0.67 8.03
CA GLN A 27 -15.20 1.09 8.67
C GLN A 27 -14.95 1.99 9.90
N GLU A 28 -13.90 1.69 10.69
CA GLU A 28 -13.50 2.53 11.83
C GLU A 28 -13.03 3.93 11.38
N PHE A 29 -12.62 4.09 10.14
CA PHE A 29 -12.32 5.40 9.56
C PHE A 29 -13.59 6.27 9.47
N GLY A 30 -14.77 5.70 9.35
CA GLY A 30 -16.06 6.39 9.44
C GLY A 30 -16.43 7.22 8.19
N LYS A 31 -15.91 6.85 7.03
CA LYS A 31 -16.24 7.40 5.70
C LYS A 31 -16.43 6.26 4.70
N GLU A 32 -16.30 6.53 3.39
CA GLU A 32 -16.50 5.50 2.37
C GLU A 32 -15.49 4.34 2.50
N VAL A 33 -15.98 3.13 2.26
CA VAL A 33 -15.19 1.90 2.23
C VAL A 33 -15.28 1.30 0.84
N HIS A 34 -14.16 1.24 0.14
CA HIS A 34 -14.04 0.62 -1.18
C HIS A 34 -13.24 -0.67 -1.04
N VAL A 35 -13.78 -1.76 -1.57
CA VAL A 35 -13.13 -3.06 -1.41
C VAL A 35 -12.82 -3.68 -2.76
N TYR A 36 -11.58 -4.10 -2.93
CA TYR A 36 -11.12 -4.91 -4.05
C TYR A 36 -10.26 -6.06 -3.53
N ALA A 37 -10.49 -7.26 -4.05
CA ALA A 37 -9.57 -8.38 -3.87
C ALA A 37 -9.49 -9.22 -5.16
N PRO A 38 -8.36 -9.91 -5.41
CA PRO A 38 -8.25 -10.83 -6.54
C PRO A 38 -9.32 -11.94 -6.52
N ALA A 39 -9.77 -12.33 -5.31
CA ALA A 39 -10.88 -13.24 -5.10
C ALA A 39 -11.50 -13.02 -3.72
N PHE A 40 -12.83 -13.19 -3.64
CA PHE A 40 -13.58 -13.11 -2.40
C PHE A 40 -13.99 -14.49 -1.91
N LYS A 41 -13.91 -14.72 -0.60
CA LYS A 41 -14.44 -15.91 0.06
C LYS A 41 -15.94 -15.72 0.34
N ALA A 42 -16.75 -16.72 0.00
CA ALA A 42 -18.20 -16.59 0.09
C ALA A 42 -18.72 -16.31 1.51
N HIS A 43 -18.05 -16.82 2.55
CA HIS A 43 -18.44 -16.57 3.93
C HIS A 43 -18.11 -15.15 4.39
N GLU A 44 -17.01 -14.54 3.89
CA GLU A 44 -16.62 -13.16 4.22
C GLU A 44 -17.50 -12.12 3.54
N MET A 45 -18.10 -12.45 2.38
CA MET A 45 -18.97 -11.52 1.65
C MET A 45 -20.20 -11.07 2.45
N ARG A 46 -20.69 -11.89 3.39
CA ARG A 46 -21.80 -11.52 4.27
C ARG A 46 -21.46 -10.33 5.18
N ASP A 47 -20.18 -10.22 5.54
CA ASP A 47 -19.68 -9.17 6.44
C ASP A 47 -19.13 -7.98 5.63
N ILE A 48 -18.57 -8.21 4.42
CA ILE A 48 -18.06 -7.16 3.54
C ILE A 48 -19.20 -6.32 2.93
N ILE A 49 -20.26 -6.95 2.42
CA ILE A 49 -21.34 -6.26 1.72
C ILE A 49 -21.98 -5.14 2.56
N PRO A 50 -22.36 -5.34 3.83
CA PRO A 50 -23.04 -4.32 4.62
C PRO A 50 -22.20 -3.08 4.91
N ILE A 51 -20.88 -3.21 4.91
CA ILE A 51 -19.94 -2.14 5.31
C ILE A 51 -19.27 -1.44 4.13
N SER A 52 -19.44 -1.96 2.92
CA SER A 52 -18.80 -1.42 1.72
C SER A 52 -19.70 -0.43 0.99
N HIS A 53 -19.10 0.58 0.34
CA HIS A 53 -19.75 1.52 -0.56
C HIS A 53 -19.53 1.11 -2.02
N HIS A 54 -18.30 0.75 -2.37
CA HIS A 54 -17.93 0.19 -3.65
C HIS A 54 -17.27 -1.19 -3.49
N LEU A 55 -17.59 -2.10 -4.41
CA LEU A 55 -17.05 -3.45 -4.41
C LEU A 55 -16.57 -3.83 -5.80
N SER A 56 -15.26 -3.85 -6.01
CA SER A 56 -14.65 -4.18 -7.30
C SER A 56 -14.32 -5.67 -7.41
N PHE A 57 -14.80 -6.33 -8.45
CA PHE A 57 -14.53 -7.74 -8.74
C PHE A 57 -13.40 -7.88 -9.75
N ASN A 58 -12.57 -8.89 -9.57
CA ASN A 58 -11.45 -9.20 -10.45
C ASN A 58 -11.83 -10.01 -11.69
N SER A 59 -13.05 -10.51 -11.78
CA SER A 59 -13.58 -11.25 -12.93
C SER A 59 -15.09 -11.16 -13.01
N LEU A 60 -15.65 -11.32 -14.22
CA LEU A 60 -17.09 -11.43 -14.43
C LEU A 60 -17.69 -12.65 -13.71
N ALA A 61 -16.94 -13.74 -13.63
CA ALA A 61 -17.37 -14.94 -12.90
C ALA A 61 -17.60 -14.65 -11.41
N GLN A 62 -16.70 -13.89 -10.78
CA GLN A 62 -16.89 -13.45 -9.38
C GLN A 62 -18.08 -12.50 -9.24
N PHE A 63 -18.19 -11.50 -10.10
CA PHE A 63 -19.35 -10.60 -10.10
C PHE A 63 -20.67 -11.39 -10.19
N ARG A 64 -20.79 -12.27 -11.19
CA ARG A 64 -22.00 -13.11 -11.39
C ARG A 64 -22.28 -14.01 -10.19
N LYS A 65 -21.25 -14.59 -9.59
CA LYS A 65 -21.38 -15.41 -8.38
C LYS A 65 -21.97 -14.66 -7.20
N PHE A 66 -21.55 -13.40 -6.99
CA PHE A 66 -21.92 -12.62 -5.81
C PHE A 66 -23.09 -11.63 -6.06
N LYS A 67 -23.46 -11.39 -7.32
CA LYS A 67 -24.59 -10.52 -7.67
C LYS A 67 -25.88 -10.87 -6.91
N PRO A 68 -26.29 -12.15 -6.77
CA PRO A 68 -27.48 -12.49 -6.01
C PRO A 68 -27.42 -12.06 -4.54
N MET A 69 -26.21 -12.05 -3.93
CA MET A 69 -26.04 -11.57 -2.55
C MET A 69 -26.18 -10.04 -2.46
N LEU A 70 -25.67 -9.30 -3.45
CA LEU A 70 -25.83 -7.85 -3.56
C LEU A 70 -27.30 -7.49 -3.73
N ASP A 71 -28.01 -8.16 -4.64
CA ASP A 71 -29.42 -7.95 -4.90
C ASP A 71 -30.26 -8.24 -3.63
N ALA A 72 -29.98 -9.34 -2.94
CA ALA A 72 -30.64 -9.68 -1.69
C ALA A 72 -30.37 -8.66 -0.58
N ALA A 73 -29.16 -8.17 -0.43
CA ALA A 73 -28.81 -7.12 0.54
C ALA A 73 -29.57 -5.82 0.23
N LYS A 74 -29.63 -5.42 -1.05
CA LYS A 74 -30.38 -4.24 -1.51
C LYS A 74 -31.85 -4.33 -1.14
N VAL A 75 -32.45 -5.50 -1.33
CA VAL A 75 -33.87 -5.74 -0.98
C VAL A 75 -34.08 -5.73 0.55
N ALA A 76 -33.19 -6.35 1.29
CA ALA A 76 -33.35 -6.53 2.72
C ALA A 76 -33.10 -5.26 3.56
N SER A 77 -32.11 -4.45 3.19
CA SER A 77 -31.66 -3.28 3.96
C SER A 77 -31.77 -1.94 3.23
N GLY A 78 -32.13 -1.95 1.94
CA GLY A 78 -32.05 -0.76 1.09
C GLY A 78 -30.63 -0.39 0.67
N HIS A 79 -29.61 -1.09 1.22
CA HIS A 79 -28.21 -0.83 0.94
C HIS A 79 -27.51 -2.07 0.33
N ALA A 80 -26.71 -1.83 -0.70
CA ALA A 80 -25.69 -2.74 -1.20
C ALA A 80 -24.57 -1.88 -1.81
N PRO A 81 -23.32 -2.33 -1.75
CA PRO A 81 -22.24 -1.61 -2.41
C PRO A 81 -22.44 -1.56 -3.93
N SER A 82 -22.05 -0.44 -4.53
CA SER A 82 -22.06 -0.30 -5.99
C SER A 82 -20.99 -1.23 -6.59
N PRO A 83 -21.39 -2.20 -7.45
CA PRO A 83 -20.45 -3.19 -7.97
C PRO A 83 -19.67 -2.67 -9.16
N GLY A 84 -18.37 -2.83 -9.13
CA GLY A 84 -17.47 -2.56 -10.23
C GLY A 84 -16.65 -3.76 -10.64
N ILE A 85 -15.92 -3.63 -11.74
CA ILE A 85 -14.89 -4.59 -12.14
C ILE A 85 -13.54 -3.92 -12.26
N ARG A 86 -12.50 -4.64 -11.84
CA ARG A 86 -11.13 -4.23 -12.12
C ARG A 86 -10.74 -4.67 -13.52
N VAL A 87 -10.26 -3.73 -14.31
CA VAL A 87 -9.73 -3.98 -15.66
C VAL A 87 -8.21 -3.87 -15.66
N ASN A 88 -7.57 -4.57 -16.59
CA ASN A 88 -6.16 -4.41 -16.89
C ASN A 88 -6.05 -3.47 -18.10
N PRO A 89 -5.47 -2.27 -17.96
CA PRO A 89 -5.29 -1.33 -19.06
C PRO A 89 -4.36 -1.87 -20.17
N GLU A 90 -3.61 -2.94 -19.92
CA GLU A 90 -2.56 -3.46 -20.81
C GLU A 90 -1.58 -2.35 -21.21
N HIS A 91 -1.32 -1.47 -20.26
CA HIS A 91 -0.38 -0.37 -20.29
C HIS A 91 0.25 -0.21 -18.91
N SER A 92 1.57 -0.25 -18.83
CA SER A 92 2.32 -0.01 -17.61
C SER A 92 3.69 0.55 -17.96
N GLU A 93 4.18 1.42 -17.10
CA GLU A 93 5.52 2.00 -17.16
C GLU A 93 6.31 1.62 -15.89
N VAL A 94 5.86 0.60 -15.16
CA VAL A 94 6.54 0.08 -13.98
C VAL A 94 7.75 -0.74 -14.42
N GLU A 95 8.95 -0.32 -14.01
CA GLU A 95 10.20 -0.95 -14.43
C GLU A 95 10.40 -2.34 -13.83
N VAL A 96 9.91 -2.54 -12.61
CA VAL A 96 10.10 -3.78 -11.86
C VAL A 96 8.89 -4.68 -12.01
N SER A 97 9.06 -5.81 -12.70
CA SER A 97 7.96 -6.74 -13.03
C SER A 97 7.20 -7.27 -11.81
N LEU A 98 7.85 -7.36 -10.63
CA LEU A 98 7.19 -7.76 -9.38
C LEU A 98 6.05 -6.79 -8.98
N TYR A 99 6.22 -5.52 -9.29
CA TYR A 99 5.27 -4.44 -8.98
C TYR A 99 4.42 -4.00 -10.16
N ASP A 100 4.58 -4.63 -11.34
CA ASP A 100 3.78 -4.32 -12.53
C ASP A 100 2.44 -5.08 -12.52
N PRO A 101 1.33 -4.40 -12.18
CA PRO A 101 0.01 -5.04 -12.14
C PRO A 101 -0.61 -5.26 -13.52
N CYS A 102 0.07 -4.82 -14.58
CA CYS A 102 -0.38 -4.94 -15.97
C CYS A 102 0.54 -5.83 -16.82
N SER A 103 1.52 -6.48 -16.21
CA SER A 103 2.45 -7.39 -16.91
C SER A 103 1.70 -8.54 -17.62
N PRO A 104 2.24 -9.07 -18.70
CA PRO A 104 1.65 -10.23 -19.39
C PRO A 104 1.43 -11.41 -18.43
N GLY A 105 0.20 -11.91 -18.35
CA GLY A 105 -0.17 -13.00 -17.45
C GLY A 105 -0.43 -12.57 -16.00
N CYS A 106 -0.44 -11.27 -15.69
CA CYS A 106 -0.83 -10.79 -14.37
C CYS A 106 -2.25 -11.25 -14.03
N ARG A 107 -2.42 -11.68 -12.75
CA ARG A 107 -3.73 -12.15 -12.23
C ARG A 107 -4.71 -11.02 -11.90
N LEU A 108 -4.31 -9.76 -12.05
CA LEU A 108 -5.06 -8.59 -11.59
C LEU A 108 -5.74 -7.86 -12.75
N GLY A 109 -7.07 -7.78 -12.68
CA GLY A 109 -7.89 -7.09 -13.66
C GLY A 109 -8.21 -7.90 -14.92
N ILE A 110 -9.32 -7.56 -15.55
CA ILE A 110 -9.84 -8.20 -16.76
C ILE A 110 -9.27 -7.47 -17.97
N ARG A 111 -8.73 -8.21 -18.93
CA ARG A 111 -8.28 -7.65 -20.21
C ARG A 111 -9.46 -7.31 -21.10
N SER A 112 -9.27 -6.36 -22.00
CA SER A 112 -10.33 -5.87 -22.88
C SER A 112 -10.93 -6.96 -23.79
N ASP A 113 -10.09 -7.85 -24.33
CA ASP A 113 -10.52 -8.96 -25.17
C ASP A 113 -11.46 -9.96 -24.44
N LEU A 114 -11.35 -10.08 -23.12
CA LEU A 114 -12.20 -10.93 -22.29
C LEU A 114 -13.56 -10.29 -21.92
N LEU A 115 -13.77 -9.03 -22.28
CA LEU A 115 -15.05 -8.32 -22.10
C LEU A 115 -15.84 -8.19 -23.40
N GLU A 116 -15.25 -8.56 -24.54
CA GLU A 116 -15.93 -8.49 -25.84
C GLU A 116 -17.13 -9.45 -25.88
N GLY A 117 -18.30 -8.89 -26.18
CA GLY A 117 -19.55 -9.67 -26.26
C GLY A 117 -20.16 -10.10 -24.93
N GLU A 118 -19.51 -9.81 -23.81
CA GLU A 118 -19.99 -10.17 -22.48
C GLU A 118 -21.14 -9.27 -22.01
N ASP A 119 -22.06 -9.86 -21.24
CA ASP A 119 -23.09 -9.11 -20.52
C ASP A 119 -22.50 -8.42 -19.28
N LEU A 120 -22.52 -7.09 -19.30
CA LEU A 120 -22.01 -6.23 -18.24
C LEU A 120 -23.14 -5.65 -17.38
N THR A 121 -24.37 -6.11 -17.53
CA THR A 121 -25.55 -5.59 -16.82
C THR A 121 -25.36 -5.66 -15.31
N GLY A 122 -25.57 -4.50 -14.65
CA GLY A 122 -25.42 -4.35 -13.21
C GLY A 122 -23.99 -4.03 -12.75
N ILE A 123 -23.04 -3.87 -13.66
CA ILE A 123 -21.73 -3.29 -13.34
C ILE A 123 -21.86 -1.78 -13.39
N GLU A 124 -21.58 -1.13 -12.27
CA GLU A 124 -21.74 0.30 -12.04
C GLU A 124 -20.40 1.05 -11.96
N GLY A 125 -19.29 0.33 -11.85
CA GLY A 125 -17.97 0.94 -11.73
C GLY A 125 -16.88 0.24 -12.52
N LEU A 126 -15.87 1.04 -12.88
CA LEU A 126 -14.61 0.59 -13.47
C LEU A 126 -13.47 0.91 -12.51
N HIS A 127 -12.63 -0.06 -12.22
CA HIS A 127 -11.43 0.10 -11.42
C HIS A 127 -10.22 -0.34 -12.22
N PHE A 128 -9.15 0.43 -12.19
CA PHE A 128 -7.83 0.00 -12.65
C PHE A 128 -6.75 0.45 -11.69
N HIS A 129 -5.63 -0.25 -11.68
CA HIS A 129 -4.45 0.10 -10.90
C HIS A 129 -3.24 -0.33 -11.70
N ALA A 130 -2.49 0.64 -12.20
CA ALA A 130 -1.39 0.42 -13.16
C ALA A 130 -0.08 1.10 -12.75
N LEU A 131 -0.12 2.01 -11.80
CA LEU A 131 1.03 2.79 -11.34
C LEU A 131 1.65 2.16 -10.08
N CYS A 132 2.96 2.39 -9.92
CA CYS A 132 3.72 2.13 -8.69
C CYS A 132 4.75 3.25 -8.53
N GLU A 133 4.59 4.11 -7.52
CA GLU A 133 5.45 5.26 -7.20
C GLU A 133 5.70 6.22 -8.37
N GLN A 134 4.71 6.39 -9.26
CA GLN A 134 4.83 7.15 -10.49
C GLN A 134 4.12 8.50 -10.43
N ASP A 135 4.44 9.37 -11.40
CA ASP A 135 3.92 10.71 -11.52
C ASP A 135 2.62 10.78 -12.36
N SER A 136 2.00 11.95 -12.40
CA SER A 136 0.72 12.21 -13.07
C SER A 136 0.76 12.07 -14.58
N ASP A 137 1.91 12.22 -15.22
CA ASP A 137 2.08 12.01 -16.67
C ASP A 137 1.89 10.53 -17.06
N VAL A 138 2.30 9.60 -16.19
CA VAL A 138 2.02 8.17 -16.37
C VAL A 138 0.52 7.87 -16.22
N LEU A 139 -0.17 8.56 -15.30
CA LEU A 139 -1.62 8.46 -15.19
C LEU A 139 -2.31 8.94 -16.47
N ASP A 140 -1.88 10.06 -17.04
CA ASP A 140 -2.46 10.62 -18.27
C ASP A 140 -2.40 9.60 -19.42
N ARG A 141 -1.24 8.98 -19.63
CA ARG A 141 -1.07 7.92 -20.63
C ARG A 141 -1.88 6.66 -20.33
N THR A 142 -1.97 6.30 -19.05
CA THR A 142 -2.79 5.15 -18.62
C THR A 142 -4.27 5.39 -18.85
N VAL A 143 -4.77 6.58 -18.55
CA VAL A 143 -6.16 6.99 -18.83
C VAL A 143 -6.45 6.89 -20.33
N ALA A 144 -5.56 7.38 -21.19
CA ALA A 144 -5.71 7.24 -22.63
C ALA A 144 -5.79 5.76 -23.08
N ALA A 145 -5.01 4.88 -22.46
CA ALA A 145 -5.08 3.44 -22.72
C ALA A 145 -6.43 2.83 -22.30
N VAL A 146 -6.93 3.19 -21.11
CA VAL A 146 -8.24 2.77 -20.60
C VAL A 146 -9.37 3.25 -21.51
N GLU A 147 -9.37 4.52 -21.90
CA GLU A 147 -10.36 5.09 -22.81
C GLU A 147 -10.41 4.37 -24.18
N LYS A 148 -9.24 4.00 -24.68
CA LYS A 148 -9.14 3.26 -25.95
C LYS A 148 -9.66 1.83 -25.86
N ARG A 149 -9.40 1.14 -24.74
CA ARG A 149 -9.70 -0.30 -24.60
C ARG A 149 -11.08 -0.58 -24.03
N PHE A 150 -11.63 0.30 -23.20
CA PHE A 150 -12.86 0.06 -22.46
C PHE A 150 -13.96 1.10 -22.71
N PRO A 151 -14.17 1.64 -23.95
CA PRO A 151 -15.12 2.72 -24.19
C PRO A 151 -16.57 2.32 -23.82
N ARG A 152 -17.00 1.10 -24.16
CA ARG A 152 -18.34 0.60 -23.79
C ARG A 152 -18.57 0.55 -22.27
N LEU A 153 -17.55 0.15 -21.51
CA LEU A 153 -17.67 0.10 -20.06
C LEU A 153 -17.70 1.50 -19.47
N LEU A 154 -16.89 2.42 -19.98
CA LEU A 154 -16.88 3.83 -19.58
C LEU A 154 -18.22 4.53 -19.87
N GLU A 155 -18.90 4.22 -20.97
CA GLU A 155 -20.23 4.74 -21.26
C GLU A 155 -21.27 4.27 -20.22
N GLN A 156 -21.15 3.02 -19.75
CA GLN A 156 -22.13 2.38 -18.87
C GLN A 156 -21.96 2.78 -17.40
N VAL A 157 -20.72 2.78 -16.87
CA VAL A 157 -20.44 2.92 -15.43
C VAL A 157 -20.78 4.31 -14.89
N GLN A 158 -20.95 4.40 -13.57
CA GLN A 158 -21.23 5.64 -12.84
C GLN A 158 -19.96 6.23 -12.25
N TRP A 159 -19.02 5.38 -11.85
CA TRP A 159 -17.77 5.77 -11.23
C TRP A 159 -16.56 5.05 -11.83
N VAL A 160 -15.40 5.71 -11.72
CA VAL A 160 -14.11 5.16 -12.11
C VAL A 160 -13.11 5.34 -10.99
N ASN A 161 -12.50 4.24 -10.55
CA ASN A 161 -11.40 4.25 -9.60
C ASN A 161 -10.10 4.02 -10.39
N MET A 162 -9.20 4.99 -10.36
CA MET A 162 -7.94 4.98 -11.09
C MET A 162 -6.79 4.34 -10.30
N GLY A 163 -7.11 3.73 -9.14
CA GLY A 163 -6.16 2.99 -8.33
C GLY A 163 -5.14 3.85 -7.58
N GLY A 164 -4.11 3.18 -7.10
CA GLY A 164 -3.01 3.77 -6.36
C GLY A 164 -1.72 3.90 -7.16
N GLY A 165 -0.60 4.00 -6.44
CA GLY A 165 0.72 4.20 -7.02
C GLY A 165 1.04 5.65 -7.39
N HIS A 166 0.15 6.59 -7.04
CA HIS A 166 0.33 8.03 -7.22
C HIS A 166 1.11 8.61 -6.04
N HIS A 167 2.32 9.07 -6.25
CA HIS A 167 3.16 9.67 -5.20
C HIS A 167 2.85 11.15 -4.95
N ILE A 168 1.57 11.49 -4.79
CA ILE A 168 1.03 12.86 -4.77
C ILE A 168 1.62 13.76 -3.67
N THR A 169 2.21 13.20 -2.63
CA THR A 169 2.87 13.94 -1.54
C THR A 169 4.37 14.08 -1.74
N ARG A 170 4.93 13.48 -2.80
CA ARG A 170 6.33 13.67 -3.17
C ARG A 170 6.53 15.12 -3.65
N LYS A 171 7.64 15.73 -3.22
CA LYS A 171 7.91 17.16 -3.42
C LYS A 171 7.93 17.59 -4.90
N ASP A 172 8.34 16.72 -5.80
CA ASP A 172 8.49 16.95 -7.23
C ASP A 172 7.34 16.40 -8.09
N TYR A 173 6.25 15.93 -7.45
CA TYR A 173 5.08 15.42 -8.14
C TYR A 173 4.28 16.55 -8.81
N ASP A 174 3.90 16.39 -10.10
CA ASP A 174 3.08 17.36 -10.82
C ASP A 174 1.58 17.25 -10.46
N VAL A 175 1.22 17.90 -9.35
CA VAL A 175 -0.17 17.96 -8.86
C VAL A 175 -1.08 18.70 -9.85
N ASP A 176 -0.59 19.71 -10.54
CA ASP A 176 -1.39 20.48 -11.51
C ASP A 176 -1.78 19.63 -12.73
N LEU A 177 -0.88 18.78 -13.20
CA LEU A 177 -1.20 17.80 -14.23
C LEU A 177 -2.22 16.78 -13.73
N LEU A 178 -2.05 16.24 -12.51
CA LEU A 178 -3.05 15.34 -11.90
C LEU A 178 -4.45 15.97 -11.92
N ILE A 179 -4.57 17.19 -11.43
CA ILE A 179 -5.84 17.91 -11.40
C ILE A 179 -6.44 18.06 -12.81
N ARG A 180 -5.60 18.40 -13.79
CA ARG A 180 -6.06 18.51 -15.19
C ARG A 180 -6.58 17.16 -15.73
N VAL A 181 -5.84 16.08 -15.53
CA VAL A 181 -6.22 14.73 -15.98
C VAL A 181 -7.57 14.34 -15.37
N LEU A 182 -7.71 14.46 -14.05
CA LEU A 182 -8.96 14.09 -13.35
C LEU A 182 -10.15 14.95 -13.81
N ARG A 183 -9.96 16.25 -13.96
CA ARG A 183 -11.03 17.18 -14.44
C ARG A 183 -11.42 16.87 -15.87
N THR A 184 -10.48 16.75 -16.79
CA THR A 184 -10.74 16.44 -18.19
C THR A 184 -11.51 15.12 -18.33
N PHE A 185 -11.11 14.10 -17.55
CA PHE A 185 -11.81 12.81 -17.55
C PHE A 185 -13.26 12.95 -17.03
N ARG A 186 -13.47 13.67 -15.91
CA ARG A 186 -14.81 13.92 -15.35
C ARG A 186 -15.69 14.69 -16.32
N GLU A 187 -15.17 15.73 -16.96
CA GLU A 187 -15.90 16.55 -17.93
C GLU A 187 -16.28 15.74 -19.18
N LYS A 188 -15.37 14.90 -19.67
CA LYS A 188 -15.59 14.07 -20.85
C LYS A 188 -16.62 12.96 -20.64
N TRP A 189 -16.55 12.28 -19.51
CA TRP A 189 -17.32 11.05 -19.25
C TRP A 189 -18.51 11.25 -18.29
N GLY A 190 -18.53 12.33 -17.52
CA GLY A 190 -19.58 12.60 -16.52
C GLY A 190 -19.57 11.59 -15.37
N LYS A 191 -18.41 11.08 -14.96
CA LYS A 191 -18.27 10.03 -13.94
C LYS A 191 -17.69 10.58 -12.63
N ASP A 192 -18.05 9.94 -11.52
CA ASP A 192 -17.31 10.12 -10.27
C ASP A 192 -15.94 9.44 -10.38
N VAL A 193 -14.90 10.15 -9.92
CA VAL A 193 -13.50 9.68 -10.05
C VAL A 193 -12.88 9.54 -8.69
N TYR A 194 -12.24 8.39 -8.46
CA TYR A 194 -11.50 8.04 -7.25
C TYR A 194 -10.06 7.71 -7.59
N ILE A 195 -9.15 8.01 -6.66
CA ILE A 195 -7.74 7.56 -6.64
C ILE A 195 -7.42 7.00 -5.25
N GLU A 196 -6.44 6.10 -5.17
CA GLU A 196 -6.07 5.35 -3.96
C GLU A 196 -4.60 5.56 -3.57
N PRO A 197 -4.13 6.79 -3.30
CA PRO A 197 -2.72 7.10 -3.05
C PRO A 197 -2.27 6.64 -1.65
N GLY A 198 -2.34 5.35 -1.35
CA GLY A 198 -2.14 4.79 -0.01
C GLY A 198 -0.75 5.04 0.55
N GLU A 199 0.30 4.73 -0.21
CA GLU A 199 1.68 4.96 0.18
C GLU A 199 1.98 6.45 0.37
N ALA A 200 1.52 7.30 -0.53
CA ALA A 200 1.71 8.74 -0.47
C ALA A 200 1.15 9.36 0.82
N ALA A 201 0.08 8.79 1.39
CA ALA A 201 -0.47 9.25 2.68
C ALA A 201 0.47 8.95 3.87
N GLY A 202 1.38 7.98 3.72
CA GLY A 202 2.38 7.60 4.73
C GLY A 202 3.80 8.04 4.42
N LEU A 203 4.06 8.58 3.24
CA LEU A 203 5.41 8.92 2.76
C LEU A 203 6.10 9.92 3.70
N ASN A 204 7.31 9.57 4.15
CA ASN A 204 8.13 10.36 5.08
C ASN A 204 7.46 10.70 6.42
N THR A 205 6.43 9.98 6.85
CA THR A 205 5.71 10.26 8.10
C THR A 205 6.11 9.34 9.27
N GLY A 206 6.90 8.30 9.02
CA GLY A 206 7.32 7.37 10.06
C GLY A 206 8.78 6.98 10.02
N TYR A 207 9.30 6.71 11.19
CA TYR A 207 10.70 6.36 11.43
C TYR A 207 10.79 5.07 12.21
N LEU A 208 11.80 4.24 11.89
CA LEU A 208 12.18 3.10 12.73
C LEU A 208 13.46 3.47 13.48
N ILE A 209 13.40 3.42 14.79
CA ILE A 209 14.54 3.68 15.67
C ILE A 209 15.13 2.34 16.08
N ALA A 210 16.43 2.18 15.87
CA ALA A 210 17.18 0.99 16.24
C ALA A 210 18.42 1.34 17.07
N GLU A 211 18.79 0.47 17.99
CA GLU A 211 20.00 0.62 18.82
C GLU A 211 21.06 -0.39 18.41
N VAL A 212 22.31 0.04 18.30
CA VAL A 212 23.45 -0.82 18.03
C VAL A 212 23.73 -1.68 19.26
N GLN A 213 23.58 -3.00 19.15
CA GLN A 213 23.79 -3.96 20.23
C GLN A 213 25.20 -4.51 20.26
N ASP A 214 25.83 -4.67 19.08
CA ASP A 214 27.21 -5.18 18.94
C ASP A 214 27.82 -4.71 17.61
N ILE A 215 29.14 -4.79 17.49
CA ILE A 215 29.89 -4.51 16.25
C ILE A 215 30.84 -5.66 15.96
N ILE A 216 30.50 -6.45 14.94
CA ILE A 216 31.31 -7.60 14.53
C ILE A 216 32.41 -7.13 13.59
N ALA A 217 33.66 -7.41 13.96
CA ALA A 217 34.83 -7.08 13.15
C ALA A 217 34.88 -7.94 11.88
N ALA A 218 35.02 -7.26 10.74
CA ALA A 218 35.18 -7.86 9.42
C ALA A 218 35.86 -6.82 8.51
N PRO A 219 36.28 -7.17 7.27
CA PRO A 219 36.78 -6.16 6.32
C PRO A 219 35.83 -4.96 6.16
N THR A 220 34.51 -5.20 6.08
CA THR A 220 33.48 -4.20 6.35
C THR A 220 32.76 -4.64 7.61
N PRO A 221 32.90 -3.94 8.75
CA PRO A 221 32.27 -4.31 10.02
C PRO A 221 30.75 -4.37 9.91
N THR A 222 30.13 -5.19 10.76
CA THR A 222 28.65 -5.29 10.83
C THR A 222 28.19 -4.79 12.19
N ALA A 223 27.41 -3.72 12.21
CA ALA A 223 26.68 -3.26 13.39
C ALA A 223 25.41 -4.11 13.54
N ILE A 224 25.30 -4.85 14.63
CA ILE A 224 24.10 -5.62 14.97
C ILE A 224 23.11 -4.68 15.67
N LEU A 225 21.92 -4.59 15.12
CA LEU A 225 20.83 -3.73 15.61
C LEU A 225 19.79 -4.56 16.36
N ASP A 226 19.07 -3.97 17.31
CA ASP A 226 17.94 -4.59 18.02
C ASP A 226 16.67 -4.78 17.15
N ILE A 227 16.81 -4.58 15.85
CA ILE A 227 15.79 -4.82 14.82
C ILE A 227 16.24 -5.96 13.88
N SER A 228 15.40 -6.24 12.89
CA SER A 228 15.67 -7.23 11.85
C SER A 228 15.12 -6.73 10.53
N ALA A 229 15.93 -6.73 9.47
CA ALA A 229 15.41 -6.43 8.13
C ALA A 229 14.36 -7.46 7.71
N THR A 230 14.59 -8.74 7.98
CA THR A 230 13.66 -9.83 7.70
C THR A 230 12.32 -9.68 8.41
N ALA A 231 12.32 -9.21 9.67
CA ALA A 231 11.11 -9.13 10.48
C ALA A 231 10.41 -7.77 10.39
N HIS A 232 11.17 -6.67 10.29
CA HIS A 232 10.61 -5.31 10.43
C HIS A 232 10.58 -4.50 9.14
N MET A 233 11.37 -4.88 8.13
CA MET A 233 11.42 -4.22 6.82
C MET A 233 11.71 -5.24 5.70
N PRO A 234 10.87 -6.31 5.57
CA PRO A 234 11.15 -7.40 4.64
C PRO A 234 11.17 -6.95 3.17
N ASP A 235 10.50 -5.88 2.82
CA ASP A 235 10.54 -5.25 1.51
C ASP A 235 11.95 -4.83 1.09
N THR A 236 12.81 -4.44 2.03
CA THR A 236 14.25 -4.15 1.74
C THR A 236 15.01 -5.37 1.24
N LEU A 237 14.52 -6.59 1.51
CA LEU A 237 15.11 -7.85 1.08
C LEU A 237 14.37 -8.48 -0.11
N GLU A 238 13.04 -8.34 -0.15
CA GLU A 238 12.19 -8.84 -1.24
C GLU A 238 12.47 -8.10 -2.56
N MET A 239 12.67 -6.80 -2.46
CA MET A 239 13.03 -5.89 -3.53
C MET A 239 14.19 -5.02 -3.05
N PRO A 240 15.45 -5.49 -3.16
CA PRO A 240 16.58 -4.88 -2.49
C PRO A 240 16.71 -3.38 -2.77
N TYR A 241 16.53 -2.58 -1.74
CA TYR A 241 16.87 -1.17 -1.72
C TYR A 241 17.60 -0.82 -0.42
N ARG A 242 18.30 0.28 -0.43
CA ARG A 242 19.02 0.80 0.75
C ARG A 242 18.11 1.82 1.45
N PRO A 243 17.56 1.51 2.64
CA PRO A 243 16.78 2.49 3.39
C PRO A 243 17.68 3.65 3.81
N HIS A 244 17.10 4.85 3.89
CA HIS A 244 17.83 6.01 4.37
C HIS A 244 18.00 5.95 5.90
N ILE A 245 19.21 6.13 6.38
CA ILE A 245 19.52 6.31 7.81
C ILE A 245 20.05 7.72 7.98
N PHE A 246 19.47 8.48 8.93
CA PHE A 246 19.92 9.84 9.19
C PHE A 246 21.38 9.88 9.63
N GLY A 247 22.17 10.70 8.99
CA GLY A 247 23.61 10.84 9.24
C GLY A 247 24.48 9.78 8.58
N ALA A 248 23.89 8.83 7.84
CA ALA A 248 24.67 7.90 7.03
C ALA A 248 24.76 8.38 5.57
N GLY A 249 25.94 8.18 4.98
CA GLY A 249 26.23 8.39 3.57
C GLY A 249 26.24 7.11 2.75
N LEU A 250 26.46 7.26 1.45
CA LEU A 250 26.75 6.15 0.53
C LEU A 250 28.16 5.56 0.79
N PRO A 251 28.46 4.36 0.28
CA PRO A 251 29.83 3.84 0.33
C PRO A 251 30.85 4.85 -0.22
N GLY A 252 31.93 5.07 0.54
CA GLY A 252 32.97 6.02 0.17
C GLY A 252 32.71 7.49 0.49
N GLU A 253 31.49 7.89 0.88
CA GLU A 253 31.19 9.28 1.27
C GLU A 253 31.78 9.65 2.64
N HIS A 254 31.90 8.66 3.53
CA HIS A 254 32.44 8.86 4.88
C HIS A 254 33.49 7.79 5.19
N PRO A 255 34.40 8.02 6.15
CA PRO A 255 35.56 7.14 6.41
C PRO A 255 35.19 5.79 7.06
N TYR A 256 34.03 5.65 7.69
CA TYR A 256 33.67 4.44 8.42
C TYR A 256 32.49 3.72 7.76
N GLU A 257 32.79 2.61 7.08
CA GLU A 257 31.76 1.80 6.41
C GLU A 257 31.25 0.68 7.29
N TYR A 258 29.94 0.41 7.23
CA TYR A 258 29.28 -0.65 7.98
C TYR A 258 28.20 -1.36 7.15
N LYS A 259 27.96 -2.62 7.51
CA LYS A 259 26.71 -3.33 7.26
C LYS A 259 25.81 -3.19 8.48
N MET A 260 24.50 -3.21 8.29
CA MET A 260 23.51 -3.25 9.38
C MET A 260 22.94 -4.65 9.46
N GLY A 261 23.30 -5.40 10.51
CA GLY A 261 22.82 -6.77 10.76
C GLY A 261 21.62 -6.77 11.70
N GLY A 262 20.68 -7.66 11.48
CA GLY A 262 19.51 -7.86 12.34
C GLY A 262 19.73 -8.97 13.39
N MET A 263 18.69 -9.18 14.21
CA MET A 263 18.66 -10.13 15.34
C MET A 263 18.20 -11.54 14.95
N SER A 264 17.80 -11.77 13.70
CA SER A 264 17.34 -13.10 13.29
C SER A 264 18.51 -14.06 12.97
N CYS A 265 18.23 -15.36 12.92
CA CYS A 265 19.22 -16.37 12.53
C CYS A 265 19.46 -16.45 11.01
N LEU A 266 18.72 -15.67 10.20
CA LEU A 266 18.91 -15.65 8.76
C LEU A 266 20.21 -14.95 8.40
N ALA A 267 21.14 -15.63 7.74
CA ALA A 267 22.40 -15.03 7.29
C ALA A 267 22.22 -13.79 6.39
N GLY A 268 21.12 -13.72 5.65
CA GLY A 268 20.74 -12.59 4.80
C GLY A 268 20.01 -11.46 5.51
N ASP A 269 19.86 -11.50 6.84
CA ASP A 269 19.27 -10.41 7.64
C ASP A 269 20.26 -9.25 7.81
N VAL A 270 20.69 -8.70 6.68
CA VAL A 270 21.75 -7.69 6.59
C VAL A 270 21.44 -6.67 5.50
N LEU A 271 21.56 -5.40 5.83
CA LEU A 271 21.51 -4.28 4.90
C LEU A 271 22.95 -3.80 4.60
N HIS A 272 23.19 -3.39 3.36
CA HIS A 272 24.49 -3.02 2.88
C HIS A 272 24.59 -1.54 2.45
N GLY A 273 25.82 -1.03 2.37
CA GLY A 273 26.11 0.23 1.70
C GLY A 273 25.92 1.47 2.57
N PHE A 274 26.36 1.44 3.83
CA PHE A 274 26.32 2.60 4.72
C PHE A 274 27.71 3.05 5.11
N SER A 275 27.91 4.38 5.13
CA SER A 275 29.12 4.99 5.69
C SER A 275 28.74 6.08 6.70
N PHE A 276 29.61 6.32 7.67
CA PHE A 276 29.39 7.29 8.75
C PHE A 276 30.61 8.20 8.93
N PRO A 277 30.40 9.47 9.34
CA PRO A 277 31.50 10.40 9.59
C PRO A 277 32.32 10.02 10.82
N GLU A 278 31.74 9.30 11.78
CA GLU A 278 32.39 8.80 13.00
C GLU A 278 32.12 7.30 13.17
N PRO A 279 33.00 6.57 13.92
CA PRO A 279 32.75 5.18 14.24
C PRO A 279 31.44 5.00 15.00
N LEU A 280 30.63 4.00 14.60
CA LEU A 280 29.46 3.61 15.38
C LEU A 280 29.88 3.05 16.75
N ARG A 281 28.99 3.19 17.74
CA ARG A 281 29.23 2.72 19.12
C ARG A 281 28.04 1.87 19.57
N ILE A 282 28.33 0.85 20.39
CA ILE A 282 27.30 0.07 21.08
C ILE A 282 26.44 1.03 21.93
N GLY A 283 25.13 0.89 21.90
CA GLY A 283 24.16 1.76 22.50
C GLY A 283 23.79 3.01 21.69
N GLN A 284 24.44 3.24 20.53
CA GLN A 284 24.07 4.33 19.64
C GLN A 284 22.74 4.03 18.94
N ARG A 285 21.85 5.02 18.87
CA ARG A 285 20.60 4.91 18.13
C ARG A 285 20.76 5.40 16.71
N LEU A 286 20.20 4.63 15.79
CA LEU A 286 20.09 4.94 14.37
C LEU A 286 18.62 5.15 14.03
N VAL A 287 18.33 6.09 13.15
CA VAL A 287 16.96 6.43 12.75
C VAL A 287 16.82 6.16 11.25
N PHE A 288 16.03 5.15 10.93
CA PHE A 288 15.66 4.81 9.57
C PHE A 288 14.44 5.64 9.15
N ALA A 289 14.55 6.32 8.01
CA ALA A 289 13.48 7.14 7.46
C ALA A 289 12.48 6.30 6.66
N ASP A 290 11.27 6.84 6.55
CA ASP A 290 10.20 6.33 5.69
C ASP A 290 9.75 4.90 5.99
N MET A 291 9.52 4.60 7.27
CA MET A 291 9.22 3.27 7.77
C MET A 291 7.74 3.08 8.19
N ALA A 292 6.80 3.93 7.71
CA ALA A 292 5.42 3.92 8.18
C ALA A 292 4.42 3.21 7.26
N HIS A 293 4.71 3.01 5.99
CA HIS A 293 3.79 2.40 5.02
C HIS A 293 4.03 0.89 4.84
N TYR A 294 4.51 0.41 3.70
CA TYR A 294 4.70 -1.03 3.43
C TYR A 294 5.61 -1.72 4.44
N THR A 295 6.66 -1.07 4.89
CA THR A 295 7.58 -1.59 5.91
C THR A 295 6.83 -2.01 7.16
N MET A 296 5.99 -1.12 7.71
CA MET A 296 5.26 -1.37 8.95
C MET A 296 4.18 -2.46 8.80
N VAL A 297 3.44 -2.49 7.67
CA VAL A 297 2.34 -3.44 7.50
C VAL A 297 2.79 -4.85 7.12
N LYS A 298 4.01 -5.02 6.64
CA LYS A 298 4.62 -6.32 6.30
C LYS A 298 5.38 -6.97 7.46
N THR A 299 5.45 -6.35 8.63
CA THR A 299 6.24 -6.85 9.78
C THR A 299 5.83 -8.25 10.21
N THR A 300 6.82 -9.02 10.67
CA THR A 300 6.65 -10.37 11.22
C THR A 300 7.34 -10.46 12.58
N THR A 301 7.21 -11.62 13.23
CA THR A 301 7.92 -11.95 14.47
C THR A 301 8.85 -13.15 14.25
N PHE A 302 9.51 -13.20 13.10
CA PHE A 302 10.43 -14.28 12.78
C PHE A 302 11.52 -14.42 13.86
N ASN A 303 11.86 -15.63 14.24
CA ASN A 303 12.76 -15.97 15.36
C ASN A 303 12.37 -15.39 16.73
N GLY A 304 11.11 -14.96 16.91
CA GLY A 304 10.68 -14.34 18.15
C GLY A 304 11.17 -12.90 18.33
N VAL A 305 11.75 -12.28 17.29
CA VAL A 305 12.10 -10.86 17.34
C VAL A 305 10.83 -10.06 17.52
N PRO A 306 10.71 -9.26 18.62
CA PRO A 306 9.47 -8.54 18.91
C PRO A 306 9.25 -7.43 17.91
N HIS A 307 7.97 -7.12 17.61
CA HIS A 307 7.65 -5.91 16.86
C HIS A 307 8.16 -4.67 17.60
N PRO A 308 8.65 -3.65 16.87
CA PRO A 308 8.93 -2.34 17.45
C PRO A 308 7.67 -1.75 18.09
N ASP A 309 7.80 -1.12 19.25
CA ASP A 309 6.73 -0.35 19.84
C ASP A 309 6.29 0.78 18.89
N ILE A 310 5.00 1.10 18.89
CA ILE A 310 4.47 2.19 18.05
C ILE A 310 4.26 3.42 18.92
N ALA A 311 4.84 4.53 18.50
CA ALA A 311 4.65 5.83 19.10
C ALA A 311 4.21 6.87 18.06
N ILE A 312 3.49 7.89 18.53
CA ILE A 312 3.19 9.10 17.77
C ILE A 312 4.07 10.21 18.33
N TYR A 313 4.73 10.93 17.43
CA TYR A 313 5.49 12.13 17.74
C TYR A 313 4.77 13.35 17.18
N ASP A 314 4.59 14.37 18.02
CA ASP A 314 4.05 15.66 17.63
C ASP A 314 5.21 16.67 17.47
N PRO A 315 5.53 17.10 16.25
CA PRO A 315 6.64 18.02 16.03
C PRO A 315 6.38 19.43 16.59
N ALA A 316 5.12 19.82 16.80
CA ALA A 316 4.79 21.15 17.34
C ALA A 316 5.06 21.23 18.84
N THR A 317 4.76 20.17 19.61
CA THR A 317 4.99 20.09 21.05
C THR A 317 6.30 19.41 21.40
N GLN A 318 6.93 18.71 20.46
CA GLN A 318 8.09 17.83 20.64
C GLN A 318 7.83 16.67 21.62
N GLU A 319 6.57 16.32 21.81
CA GLU A 319 6.18 15.20 22.65
C GLU A 319 5.99 13.94 21.84
N TYR A 320 6.26 12.80 22.47
CA TYR A 320 5.91 11.51 21.90
C TYR A 320 5.04 10.69 22.85
N ARG A 321 4.14 9.91 22.30
CA ARG A 321 3.25 9.03 23.05
C ARG A 321 3.29 7.61 22.47
N VAL A 322 3.69 6.65 23.30
CA VAL A 322 3.62 5.23 22.91
C VAL A 322 2.15 4.82 22.86
N VAL A 323 1.69 4.37 21.69
CA VAL A 323 0.29 3.96 21.45
C VAL A 323 0.11 2.45 21.46
N ARG A 324 1.18 1.69 21.22
CA ARG A 324 1.18 0.23 21.26
C ARG A 324 2.54 -0.27 21.72
N LYS A 325 2.52 -1.19 22.67
CA LYS A 325 3.68 -2.01 23.05
C LYS A 325 3.43 -3.45 22.64
N PHE A 326 4.49 -4.13 22.22
CA PHE A 326 4.47 -5.53 21.85
C PHE A 326 5.30 -6.36 22.82
N GLY A 327 4.89 -7.62 23.05
CA GLY A 327 5.57 -8.51 23.98
C GLY A 327 5.36 -9.97 23.64
N TYR A 328 5.76 -10.84 24.57
CA TYR A 328 5.66 -12.28 24.41
C TYR A 328 4.26 -12.79 24.00
N PRO A 329 3.13 -12.24 24.51
CA PRO A 329 1.81 -12.65 24.07
C PRO A 329 1.56 -12.45 22.57
N ASP A 330 2.08 -11.37 21.98
CA ASP A 330 1.91 -11.08 20.55
C ASP A 330 2.63 -12.14 19.69
N PHE A 331 3.82 -12.57 20.12
CA PHE A 331 4.54 -13.66 19.47
C PHE A 331 3.83 -15.00 19.67
N ARG A 332 3.55 -15.38 20.92
CA ARG A 332 2.97 -16.67 21.27
C ARG A 332 1.62 -16.90 20.58
N ASN A 333 0.71 -15.91 20.66
CA ASN A 333 -0.66 -16.06 20.16
C ASN A 333 -0.75 -16.16 18.63
N LYS A 334 0.34 -15.82 17.92
CA LYS A 334 0.46 -16.04 16.49
C LYS A 334 0.74 -17.51 16.16
N LEU A 335 1.30 -18.28 17.08
CA LEU A 335 1.80 -19.63 16.81
C LEU A 335 0.79 -20.73 17.11
N SER A 336 -0.22 -20.46 17.93
CA SER A 336 -1.26 -21.44 18.29
C SER A 336 -2.51 -20.79 18.89
#